data_a04a44f24580785dc84ae9b6a384a99f
#
_entry.id   a04a44f24580785dc84ae9b6a384a99f
#
_cell.length_a   1.000
_cell.length_b   1.000
_cell.length_c   1.000
_cell.angle_alpha   90.00
_cell.angle_beta   90.00
_cell.angle_gamma   90.00
#
_symmetry.space_group_name_H-M   'P 1'
#
loop_
_entity.id
_entity.type
_entity.pdbx_description
1 polymer ?
#
loop_
_entity_poly.entity_id
_entity_poly.type
_entity_poly.pdbx_seq_one_letter_code
_entity_poly.pdbx_strand_id
1 'polypeptide(L)'
;MWNIDHLGGQPVSGLLAWQLETCCPAGFVPARLTVDLWPVLDRPIMIRSETVRRDRRITVADAAIVQNDQVRARATALFLSPGAAPPGQVWSAGDELPAPPEGAVQVGDMPLFRSGAGGWNRDGADHQNDDRKICWVAVVLPLVAGEPLTPFQHAAMVADFTNQVCHWVHAASATSTPT
;
A
#
# COMPACT_ATOMS: atom_id res chain seq x y z
N MET A 1 5.84 14.20 -11.14
CA MET A 1 4.59 14.90 -11.58
C MET A 1 3.56 13.81 -11.86
N TRP A 2 2.46 13.77 -11.11
CA TRP A 2 1.37 12.82 -11.34
C TRP A 2 0.66 13.22 -12.63
N ASN A 3 0.58 12.32 -13.59
CA ASN A 3 -0.16 12.56 -14.82
C ASN A 3 -1.64 12.25 -14.55
N ILE A 4 -2.53 13.19 -14.84
CA ILE A 4 -3.99 13.04 -14.64
C ILE A 4 -4.60 11.88 -15.46
N ASP A 5 -3.89 11.41 -16.48
CA ASP A 5 -4.33 10.29 -17.33
C ASP A 5 -3.95 8.91 -16.78
N HIS A 6 -3.33 8.86 -15.59
CA HIS A 6 -2.87 7.61 -14.99
C HIS A 6 -3.58 7.34 -13.67
N LEU A 7 -3.91 6.08 -13.42
CA LEU A 7 -4.34 5.62 -12.10
C LEU A 7 -3.15 5.70 -11.13
N GLY A 8 -3.41 6.18 -9.92
CA GLY A 8 -2.42 6.16 -8.84
C GLY A 8 -2.05 4.74 -8.42
N GLY A 9 -0.90 4.58 -7.77
CA GLY A 9 -0.44 3.27 -7.29
C GLY A 9 -1.37 2.63 -6.27
N GLN A 10 -2.06 3.42 -5.46
CA GLN A 10 -3.00 2.93 -4.45
C GLN A 10 -4.14 2.08 -5.05
N PRO A 11 -4.99 2.60 -5.95
CA PRO A 11 -6.06 1.78 -6.53
C PRO A 11 -5.50 0.61 -7.35
N VAL A 12 -4.35 0.77 -8.00
CA VAL A 12 -3.71 -0.30 -8.77
C VAL A 12 -3.27 -1.45 -7.85
N SER A 13 -2.59 -1.13 -6.74
CA SER A 13 -2.16 -2.14 -5.75
C SER A 13 -3.36 -2.82 -5.09
N GLY A 14 -4.40 -2.05 -4.77
CA GLY A 14 -5.63 -2.57 -4.21
C GLY A 14 -6.36 -3.53 -5.15
N LEU A 15 -6.50 -3.19 -6.43
CA LEU A 15 -7.13 -4.05 -7.44
C LEU A 15 -6.36 -5.35 -7.66
N LEU A 16 -5.02 -5.31 -7.63
CA LEU A 16 -4.20 -6.51 -7.69
C LEU A 16 -4.41 -7.39 -6.45
N ALA A 17 -4.48 -6.78 -5.25
CA ALA A 17 -4.79 -7.50 -4.02
C ALA A 17 -6.19 -8.13 -4.06
N TRP A 18 -7.21 -7.39 -4.52
CA TRP A 18 -8.57 -7.87 -4.71
C TRP A 18 -8.60 -9.12 -5.61
N GLN A 19 -7.92 -9.07 -6.75
CA GLN A 19 -7.84 -10.20 -7.65
C GLN A 19 -7.09 -11.39 -7.03
N LEU A 20 -6.00 -11.14 -6.29
CA LEU A 20 -5.20 -12.19 -5.65
C LEU A 20 -5.97 -12.91 -4.54
N GLU A 21 -6.90 -12.25 -3.85
CA GLU A 21 -7.75 -12.89 -2.84
C GLU A 21 -8.60 -14.02 -3.41
N THR A 22 -8.93 -13.98 -4.70
CA THR A 22 -9.65 -15.09 -5.37
C THR A 22 -8.82 -16.39 -5.43
N CYS A 23 -7.49 -16.27 -5.31
CA CYS A 23 -6.56 -17.39 -5.26
C CYS A 23 -6.25 -17.86 -3.83
N CYS A 24 -6.69 -17.11 -2.81
CA CYS A 24 -6.44 -17.41 -1.40
C CYS A 24 -7.29 -18.59 -0.94
N PRO A 25 -6.72 -19.71 -0.47
CA PRO A 25 -7.51 -20.81 0.06
C PRO A 25 -8.23 -20.41 1.36
N ALA A 26 -9.37 -21.02 1.61
CA ALA A 26 -10.09 -20.84 2.87
C ALA A 26 -9.18 -21.13 4.09
N GLY A 27 -9.20 -20.21 5.05
CA GLY A 27 -8.39 -20.33 6.26
C GLY A 27 -6.91 -19.93 6.11
N PHE A 28 -6.48 -19.48 4.93
CA PHE A 28 -5.16 -18.89 4.74
C PHE A 28 -5.22 -17.38 4.96
N VAL A 29 -4.07 -16.79 5.28
CA VAL A 29 -3.91 -15.36 5.46
C VAL A 29 -2.80 -14.82 4.56
N PRO A 30 -2.91 -13.58 4.03
CA PRO A 30 -1.84 -12.97 3.27
C PRO A 30 -0.64 -12.67 4.19
N ALA A 31 0.55 -13.07 3.75
CA ALA A 31 1.79 -12.91 4.50
C ALA A 31 2.83 -12.03 3.78
N ARG A 32 2.73 -11.92 2.46
CA ARG A 32 3.59 -11.05 1.65
C ARG A 32 2.84 -10.65 0.39
N LEU A 33 3.00 -9.38 0.02
CA LEU A 33 2.62 -8.84 -1.28
C LEU A 33 3.83 -8.12 -1.88
N THR A 34 4.15 -8.42 -3.12
CA THR A 34 5.14 -7.69 -3.92
C THR A 34 4.42 -7.12 -5.13
N VAL A 35 4.57 -5.84 -5.40
CA VAL A 35 3.89 -5.16 -6.51
C VAL A 35 4.93 -4.44 -7.37
N ASP A 36 4.87 -4.69 -8.67
CA ASP A 36 5.60 -3.95 -9.69
C ASP A 36 4.62 -3.05 -10.44
N LEU A 37 4.88 -1.74 -10.43
CA LEU A 37 4.01 -0.72 -11.01
C LEU A 37 4.66 -0.09 -12.23
N TRP A 38 3.92 -0.07 -13.33
CA TRP A 38 4.16 0.78 -14.50
C TRP A 38 2.95 1.71 -14.67
N PRO A 39 3.02 2.74 -15.51
CA PRO A 39 1.88 3.62 -15.74
C PRO A 39 0.64 2.84 -16.20
N VAL A 40 -0.40 2.86 -15.40
CA VAL A 40 -1.74 2.32 -15.74
C VAL A 40 -2.62 3.49 -16.17
N LEU A 41 -3.08 3.47 -17.40
CA LEU A 41 -3.92 4.55 -17.93
C LEU A 41 -5.33 4.49 -17.36
N ASP A 42 -5.97 5.64 -17.18
CA ASP A 42 -7.39 5.75 -16.81
C ASP A 42 -8.29 5.34 -17.99
N ARG A 43 -8.33 4.05 -18.23
CA ARG A 43 -9.06 3.38 -19.32
C ARG A 43 -9.46 1.97 -18.86
N PRO A 44 -10.36 1.29 -19.56
CA PRO A 44 -10.70 -0.10 -19.24
C PRO A 44 -9.45 -0.97 -19.08
N ILE A 45 -9.43 -1.75 -18.01
CA ILE A 45 -8.36 -2.68 -17.66
C ILE A 45 -8.90 -4.11 -17.67
N MET A 46 -8.01 -5.05 -17.95
CA MET A 46 -8.23 -6.47 -17.70
C MET A 46 -7.35 -6.88 -16.53
N ILE A 47 -7.92 -7.58 -15.56
CA ILE A 47 -7.13 -8.15 -14.45
C ILE A 47 -7.20 -9.66 -14.56
N ARG A 48 -6.05 -10.31 -14.48
CA ARG A 48 -5.93 -11.77 -14.48
C ARG A 48 -5.11 -12.24 -13.30
N SER A 49 -5.38 -13.42 -12.80
CA SER A 49 -4.59 -14.06 -11.74
C SER A 49 -4.43 -15.55 -12.01
N GLU A 50 -3.39 -16.13 -11.44
CA GLU A 50 -3.13 -17.56 -11.47
C GLU A 50 -2.49 -18.00 -10.15
N THR A 51 -2.79 -19.24 -9.76
CA THR A 51 -2.10 -19.89 -8.65
C THR A 51 -0.82 -20.52 -9.19
N VAL A 52 0.33 -19.97 -8.80
CA VAL A 52 1.66 -20.45 -9.18
C VAL A 52 2.03 -21.72 -8.42
N ARG A 53 1.68 -21.76 -7.14
CA ARG A 53 1.97 -22.89 -6.27
C ARG A 53 0.91 -23.03 -5.18
N ARG A 54 0.47 -24.24 -4.94
CA ARG A 54 -0.45 -24.58 -3.84
C ARG A 54 0.02 -25.81 -3.10
N ASP A 55 0.33 -25.61 -1.83
CA ASP A 55 0.71 -26.66 -0.88
C ASP A 55 -0.17 -26.62 0.37
N ARG A 56 0.01 -27.58 1.27
CA ARG A 56 -0.77 -27.68 2.51
C ARG A 56 -0.68 -26.45 3.39
N ARG A 57 0.43 -25.71 3.38
CA ARG A 57 0.69 -24.57 4.27
C ARG A 57 1.01 -23.27 3.55
N ILE A 58 1.23 -23.32 2.24
CA ILE A 58 1.70 -22.18 1.45
C ILE A 58 0.93 -22.17 0.12
N THR A 59 0.44 -21.01 -0.26
CA THR A 59 -0.04 -20.75 -1.61
C THR A 59 0.65 -19.50 -2.15
N VAL A 60 1.13 -19.55 -3.37
CA VAL A 60 1.67 -18.42 -4.12
C VAL A 60 0.79 -18.17 -5.31
N ALA A 61 0.40 -16.92 -5.50
CA ALA A 61 -0.42 -16.50 -6.64
C ALA A 61 0.15 -15.23 -7.26
N ASP A 62 0.02 -15.13 -8.58
CA ASP A 62 0.34 -13.95 -9.36
C ASP A 62 -0.93 -13.30 -9.91
N ALA A 63 -0.91 -11.97 -10.01
CA ALA A 63 -1.92 -11.19 -10.71
C ALA A 63 -1.28 -10.14 -11.61
N ALA A 64 -1.96 -9.77 -12.68
CA ALA A 64 -1.51 -8.72 -13.59
C ALA A 64 -2.67 -7.88 -14.10
N ILE A 65 -2.45 -6.57 -14.18
CA ILE A 65 -3.30 -5.63 -14.91
C ILE A 65 -2.75 -5.51 -16.33
N VAL A 66 -3.62 -5.69 -17.30
CA VAL A 66 -3.30 -5.67 -18.72
C VAL A 66 -4.11 -4.59 -19.43
N GLN A 67 -3.45 -3.78 -20.25
CA GLN A 67 -4.08 -2.83 -21.17
C GLN A 67 -3.37 -2.92 -22.52
N ASN A 68 -4.15 -2.99 -23.61
CA ASN A 68 -3.63 -3.11 -24.98
C ASN A 68 -2.59 -4.25 -25.11
N ASP A 69 -2.90 -5.42 -24.56
CA ASP A 69 -2.06 -6.62 -24.55
C ASP A 69 -0.69 -6.45 -23.84
N GLN A 70 -0.51 -5.36 -23.08
CA GLN A 70 0.69 -5.11 -22.30
C GLN A 70 0.39 -5.20 -20.81
N VAL A 71 1.27 -5.87 -20.06
CA VAL A 71 1.25 -5.83 -18.60
C VAL A 71 1.62 -4.42 -18.14
N ARG A 72 0.73 -3.80 -17.36
CA ARG A 72 0.91 -2.45 -16.81
C ARG A 72 1.17 -2.45 -15.31
N ALA A 73 0.78 -3.50 -14.63
CA ALA A 73 1.12 -3.75 -13.24
C ALA A 73 1.03 -5.24 -12.98
N ARG A 74 1.81 -5.73 -12.04
CA ARG A 74 1.72 -7.11 -11.58
C ARG A 74 1.98 -7.21 -10.10
N ALA A 75 1.49 -8.27 -9.48
CA ALA A 75 1.77 -8.55 -8.09
C ALA A 75 1.89 -10.06 -7.86
N THR A 76 2.72 -10.42 -6.88
CA THR A 76 2.80 -11.77 -6.33
C THR A 76 2.41 -11.72 -4.87
N ALA A 77 1.45 -12.56 -4.47
CA ALA A 77 1.07 -12.77 -3.07
C ALA A 77 1.49 -14.15 -2.57
N LEU A 78 1.94 -14.17 -1.31
CA LEU A 78 2.15 -15.38 -0.52
C LEU A 78 1.05 -15.46 0.54
N PHE A 79 0.30 -16.55 0.54
CA PHE A 79 -0.69 -16.87 1.55
C PHE A 79 -0.19 -18.04 2.39
N LEU A 80 -0.35 -17.94 3.71
CA LEU A 80 0.06 -18.97 4.66
C LEU A 80 -1.13 -19.50 5.45
N SER A 81 -1.14 -20.81 5.68
CA SER A 81 -2.02 -21.41 6.67
C SER A 81 -1.53 -21.04 8.06
N PRO A 82 -2.35 -20.41 8.92
CA PRO A 82 -2.01 -20.18 10.32
C PRO A 82 -1.67 -21.49 11.03
N GLY A 83 -0.75 -21.41 11.98
CA GLY A 83 -0.34 -22.56 12.80
C GLY A 83 -0.19 -22.15 14.25
N ALA A 84 0.07 -23.11 15.14
CA ALA A 84 0.41 -22.82 16.51
C ALA A 84 1.71 -21.98 16.57
N ALA A 85 1.73 -20.99 17.46
CA ALA A 85 2.96 -20.25 17.72
C ALA A 85 4.06 -21.21 18.20
N PRO A 86 5.30 -21.09 17.71
CA PRO A 86 6.41 -21.88 18.24
C PRO A 86 6.66 -21.48 19.71
N PRO A 87 7.19 -22.40 20.53
CA PRO A 87 7.58 -22.05 21.89
C PRO A 87 8.69 -20.99 21.88
N GLY A 88 8.61 -20.05 22.81
CA GLY A 88 9.61 -18.96 22.93
C GLY A 88 8.96 -17.60 22.97
N GLN A 89 9.81 -16.57 23.09
CA GLN A 89 9.39 -15.18 23.06
C GLN A 89 9.69 -14.59 21.68
N VAL A 90 8.70 -13.89 21.12
CA VAL A 90 8.90 -13.12 19.89
C VAL A 90 9.37 -11.72 20.29
N TRP A 91 10.51 -11.31 19.72
CA TRP A 91 10.99 -9.95 19.90
C TRP A 91 10.01 -8.97 19.25
N SER A 92 9.75 -7.87 19.92
CA SER A 92 9.07 -6.72 19.36
C SER A 92 9.83 -5.44 19.74
N ALA A 93 9.74 -4.42 18.90
CA ALA A 93 10.37 -3.14 19.18
C ALA A 93 9.78 -2.42 20.42
N GLY A 94 8.63 -2.88 20.92
CA GLY A 94 7.93 -2.26 22.04
C GLY A 94 7.31 -0.90 21.75
N ASP A 95 7.61 -0.32 20.59
CA ASP A 95 7.09 0.98 20.19
C ASP A 95 5.75 0.82 19.50
N GLU A 96 4.68 1.20 20.15
CA GLU A 96 3.40 1.38 19.49
C GLU A 96 3.46 2.62 18.59
N LEU A 97 2.91 2.50 17.39
CA LEU A 97 2.75 3.66 16.52
C LEU A 97 1.69 4.58 17.16
N PRO A 98 2.02 5.87 17.39
CA PRO A 98 1.05 6.78 17.96
C PRO A 98 -0.16 6.90 17.03
N ALA A 99 -1.34 6.76 17.59
CA ALA A 99 -2.59 7.03 16.89
C ALA A 99 -2.83 8.55 16.79
N PRO A 100 -3.51 9.04 15.75
CA PRO A 100 -3.97 10.41 15.70
C PRO A 100 -5.03 10.64 16.80
N PRO A 101 -5.29 11.90 17.19
CA PRO A 101 -6.37 12.23 18.10
C PRO A 101 -7.71 11.69 17.61
N GLU A 102 -8.58 11.31 18.53
CA GLU A 102 -9.91 10.85 18.21
C GLU A 102 -10.68 11.88 17.38
N GLY A 103 -11.32 11.44 16.30
CA GLY A 103 -12.05 12.33 15.38
C GLY A 103 -11.17 13.15 14.43
N ALA A 104 -9.85 13.07 14.53
CA ALA A 104 -8.94 13.82 13.66
C ALA A 104 -8.93 13.33 12.20
N VAL A 105 -9.38 12.10 11.95
CA VAL A 105 -9.42 11.49 10.62
C VAL A 105 -10.85 11.09 10.30
N GLN A 106 -11.38 11.66 9.22
CA GLN A 106 -12.68 11.32 8.67
C GLN A 106 -12.54 10.69 7.29
N VAL A 107 -13.60 10.00 6.91
CA VAL A 107 -13.74 9.39 5.59
C VAL A 107 -13.61 10.45 4.49
N GLY A 108 -12.69 10.27 3.55
CA GLY A 108 -12.44 11.21 2.45
C GLY A 108 -11.45 12.33 2.76
N ASP A 109 -10.94 12.39 3.99
CA ASP A 109 -9.91 13.34 4.35
C ASP A 109 -8.57 13.06 3.64
N MET A 110 -7.80 14.12 3.43
CA MET A 110 -6.38 14.01 3.11
C MET A 110 -5.66 13.24 4.23
N PRO A 111 -4.61 12.49 3.90
CA PRO A 111 -3.81 11.80 4.91
C PRO A 111 -3.34 12.75 6.02
N LEU A 112 -3.26 12.23 7.22
CA LEU A 112 -2.74 12.94 8.38
C LEU A 112 -1.31 12.48 8.63
N PHE A 113 -0.40 13.44 8.82
CA PHE A 113 1.02 13.17 8.97
C PHE A 113 1.53 13.63 10.33
N ARG A 114 2.60 12.97 10.79
CA ARG A 114 3.39 13.35 11.95
C ARG A 114 4.87 13.12 11.66
N SER A 115 5.72 14.09 12.00
CA SER A 115 7.19 13.98 11.91
C SER A 115 7.81 14.20 13.27
N GLY A 116 8.73 13.32 13.69
CA GLY A 116 9.48 13.44 14.92
C GLY A 116 8.60 13.71 16.15
N ALA A 117 8.94 14.74 16.92
CA ALA A 117 8.19 15.18 18.08
C ALA A 117 7.00 16.11 17.76
N GLY A 118 6.80 16.45 16.47
CA GLY A 118 5.72 17.32 16.01
C GLY A 118 4.34 16.72 16.22
N GLY A 119 3.32 17.57 16.15
CA GLY A 119 1.93 17.17 16.19
C GLY A 119 1.45 16.55 14.87
N TRP A 120 0.23 16.04 14.89
CA TRP A 120 -0.45 15.58 13.69
C TRP A 120 -1.01 16.76 12.90
N ASN A 121 -0.70 16.86 11.61
CA ASN A 121 -1.30 17.84 10.69
C ASN A 121 -1.30 17.33 9.25
N ARG A 122 -1.87 18.11 8.32
CA ARG A 122 -1.99 17.78 6.90
C ARG A 122 -1.11 18.64 6.00
N ASP A 123 -0.35 19.59 6.57
CA ASP A 123 0.54 20.42 5.78
C ASP A 123 1.83 19.66 5.43
N GLY A 124 1.97 19.33 4.16
CA GLY A 124 3.15 18.62 3.67
C GLY A 124 4.45 19.39 3.90
N ALA A 125 4.43 20.71 3.98
CA ALA A 125 5.61 21.52 4.19
C ALA A 125 6.22 21.29 5.59
N ASP A 126 5.39 21.09 6.61
CA ASP A 126 5.83 20.82 7.98
C ASP A 126 6.54 19.47 8.11
N HIS A 127 6.38 18.59 7.12
CA HIS A 127 6.94 17.23 7.15
C HIS A 127 8.14 17.06 6.21
N GLN A 128 8.62 18.13 5.56
CA GLN A 128 9.83 18.12 4.74
C GLN A 128 11.08 18.26 5.61
N ASN A 129 11.41 17.23 6.37
CA ASN A 129 12.51 17.18 7.31
C ASN A 129 13.12 15.76 7.34
N ASP A 130 14.20 15.58 8.10
CA ASP A 130 14.92 14.29 8.22
C ASP A 130 14.35 13.37 9.30
N ASP A 131 13.30 13.79 10.01
CA ASP A 131 12.69 13.02 11.07
C ASP A 131 11.92 11.80 10.54
N ARG A 132 11.72 10.81 11.41
CA ARG A 132 10.82 9.68 11.16
C ARG A 132 9.39 10.20 10.92
N LYS A 133 8.79 9.77 9.84
CA LYS A 133 7.44 10.15 9.46
C LYS A 133 6.44 9.03 9.68
N ILE A 134 5.26 9.41 10.12
CA ILE A 134 4.11 8.53 10.28
C ILE A 134 2.98 9.14 9.46
N CYS A 135 2.32 8.29 8.68
CA CYS A 135 1.17 8.68 7.89
C CYS A 135 -0.04 7.85 8.33
N TRP A 136 -1.16 8.52 8.58
CA TRP A 136 -2.44 7.88 8.83
C TRP A 136 -3.38 8.15 7.66
N VAL A 137 -3.88 7.09 7.06
CA VAL A 137 -4.72 7.16 5.86
C VAL A 137 -6.06 6.53 6.15
N ALA A 138 -7.14 7.28 5.95
CA ALA A 138 -8.48 6.72 5.89
C ALA A 138 -8.83 6.46 4.43
N VAL A 139 -8.62 5.25 3.97
CA VAL A 139 -9.05 4.85 2.62
C VAL A 139 -10.55 4.56 2.66
N VAL A 140 -11.27 5.13 1.72
CA VAL A 140 -12.72 5.19 1.77
C VAL A 140 -13.39 4.70 0.52
N LEU A 141 -12.69 4.75 -0.60
CA LEU A 141 -13.30 4.41 -1.88
C LEU A 141 -13.24 2.89 -2.09
N PRO A 142 -14.39 2.24 -2.34
CA PRO A 142 -14.39 0.84 -2.75
C PRO A 142 -13.62 0.70 -4.07
N LEU A 143 -12.83 -0.36 -4.19
CA LEU A 143 -12.12 -0.68 -5.43
C LEU A 143 -13.10 -1.16 -6.52
N VAL A 144 -14.12 -1.88 -6.09
CA VAL A 144 -15.19 -2.40 -6.91
C VAL A 144 -16.51 -1.89 -6.36
N ALA A 145 -17.36 -1.37 -7.24
CA ALA A 145 -18.64 -0.79 -6.85
C ALA A 145 -19.49 -1.83 -6.10
N GLY A 146 -19.95 -1.45 -4.90
CA GLY A 146 -20.79 -2.30 -4.06
C GLY A 146 -20.03 -3.34 -3.22
N GLU A 147 -18.70 -3.44 -3.32
CA GLU A 147 -17.89 -4.35 -2.51
C GLU A 147 -17.13 -3.58 -1.42
N PRO A 148 -17.24 -4.00 -0.14
CA PRO A 148 -16.43 -3.41 0.92
C PRO A 148 -14.96 -3.83 0.78
N LEU A 149 -14.04 -2.94 1.17
CA LEU A 149 -12.62 -3.26 1.20
C LEU A 149 -12.32 -4.32 2.27
N THR A 150 -11.49 -5.30 1.90
CA THR A 150 -10.90 -6.22 2.87
C THR A 150 -9.69 -5.58 3.56
N PRO A 151 -9.26 -6.08 4.73
CA PRO A 151 -8.02 -5.62 5.37
C PRO A 151 -6.77 -5.77 4.47
N PHE A 152 -6.71 -6.79 3.63
CA PHE A 152 -5.60 -7.00 2.72
C PHE A 152 -5.56 -5.97 1.59
N GLN A 153 -6.71 -5.69 0.98
CA GLN A 153 -6.85 -4.65 -0.04
C GLN A 153 -6.49 -3.28 0.54
N HIS A 154 -6.98 -2.97 1.74
CA HIS A 154 -6.65 -1.74 2.44
C HIS A 154 -5.15 -1.60 2.69
N ALA A 155 -4.50 -2.64 3.20
CA ALA A 155 -3.05 -2.65 3.42
C ALA A 155 -2.26 -2.46 2.11
N ALA A 156 -2.69 -3.11 1.02
CA ALA A 156 -2.06 -2.96 -0.30
C ALA A 156 -2.15 -1.52 -0.83
N MET A 157 -3.31 -0.87 -0.66
CA MET A 157 -3.51 0.52 -1.07
C MET A 157 -2.63 1.48 -0.25
N VAL A 158 -2.58 1.29 1.06
CA VAL A 158 -1.82 2.18 1.96
C VAL A 158 -0.31 2.01 1.78
N ALA A 159 0.16 0.83 1.42
CA ALA A 159 1.60 0.57 1.23
C ALA A 159 2.25 1.48 0.18
N ASP A 160 1.51 1.93 -0.83
CA ASP A 160 2.01 2.84 -1.86
C ASP A 160 2.38 4.22 -1.29
N PHE A 161 1.72 4.67 -0.22
CA PHE A 161 2.08 5.91 0.48
C PHE A 161 3.48 5.89 1.08
N THR A 162 4.03 4.73 1.37
CA THR A 162 5.36 4.60 1.97
C THR A 162 6.40 5.29 1.10
N ASN A 163 6.32 5.12 -0.21
CA ASN A 163 7.24 5.77 -1.16
C ASN A 163 7.17 7.30 -1.05
N GLN A 164 5.97 7.87 -1.04
CA GLN A 164 5.79 9.32 -0.93
C GLN A 164 6.33 9.86 0.40
N VAL A 165 6.00 9.20 1.51
CA VAL A 165 6.37 9.64 2.85
C VAL A 165 7.89 9.51 3.10
N CYS A 166 8.53 8.46 2.59
CA CYS A 166 9.98 8.25 2.73
C CYS A 166 10.82 9.26 1.95
N HIS A 167 10.29 9.84 0.87
CA HIS A 167 11.02 10.79 0.04
C HIS A 167 10.68 12.26 0.36
N TRP A 168 9.96 12.51 1.42
CA TRP A 168 9.60 13.86 1.88
C TRP A 168 10.75 14.47 2.69
N VAL A 169 11.81 14.83 2.00
CA VAL A 169 12.99 15.53 2.53
C VAL A 169 13.02 16.95 1.97
N HIS A 170 13.81 17.84 2.62
CA HIS A 170 14.07 19.15 2.04
C HIS A 170 14.62 19.00 0.62
N ALA A 171 14.03 19.71 -0.32
CA ALA A 171 14.66 19.86 -1.63
C ALA A 171 16.07 20.43 -1.40
N ALA A 172 17.09 19.66 -1.82
CA ALA A 172 18.45 20.17 -1.77
C ALA A 172 18.46 21.53 -2.49
N SER A 173 18.79 22.60 -1.78
CA SER A 173 18.99 23.90 -2.37
C SER A 173 20.05 23.71 -3.44
N ALA A 174 19.68 23.89 -4.71
CA ALA A 174 20.63 23.94 -5.81
C ALA A 174 21.56 25.12 -5.50
N THR A 175 22.68 24.83 -4.87
CA THR A 175 23.78 25.78 -4.77
C THR A 175 24.24 26.02 -6.19
N SER A 176 23.77 27.12 -6.78
CA SER A 176 24.36 27.69 -7.97
C SER A 176 25.81 27.99 -7.63
N THR A 177 26.72 27.18 -8.13
CA THR A 177 28.14 27.51 -8.15
C THR A 177 28.28 28.71 -9.07
N PRO A 178 28.72 29.88 -8.59
CA PRO A 178 29.05 30.98 -9.50
C PRO A 178 30.30 30.58 -10.25
N THR A 179 30.22 30.60 -11.58
CA THR A 179 31.35 30.58 -12.51
C THR A 179 32.12 31.89 -12.45
#